data_76231335d96202bb61fff7d14259592b
#
_entry.id   76231335d96202bb61fff7d14259592b
#
_cell.length_a   1.000
_cell.length_b   1.000
_cell.length_c   1.000
_cell.angle_alpha   90.00
_cell.angle_beta   90.00
_cell.angle_gamma   90.00
#
_symmetry.space_group_name_H-M   'P 1'
#
loop_
_entity.id
_entity.type
_entity.pdbx_description
1 polymer ?
#
loop_
_entity_poly.entity_id
_entity_poly.type
_entity_poly.pdbx_seq_one_letter_code
_entity_poly.pdbx_strand_id
1 'polypeptide(L)'
;MFLQRLRSRTANQHSLLEQNTASKNLLSPQVTAADYATYLSLLYGFVKGFENIIFPLLQHSITDIEERRKTHLLIADLNMLGIDEAGIAVIPDQFFAEVYHSNATALGGMYVLEGSVLGGAVVYKHLKTTLGIEAIAGKAKYFTVYGPGTGTRWKNFLQAFCLASSGMEEEVIKSASQTFSILHHWFNNAPLKLLQDES
;
A
#
# COMPACT_ATOMS: atom_id res chain seq x y z
N MET A 1 5.78 -15.38 20.43
CA MET A 1 6.65 -14.34 19.81
C MET A 1 5.78 -13.25 19.19
N PHE A 2 6.18 -11.96 19.28
CA PHE A 2 5.39 -10.80 18.81
C PHE A 2 4.94 -10.91 17.35
N LEU A 3 5.84 -11.10 16.38
CA LEU A 3 5.50 -11.20 14.96
C LEU A 3 4.51 -12.33 14.63
N GLN A 4 4.56 -13.43 15.36
CA GLN A 4 3.61 -14.53 15.17
C GLN A 4 2.20 -14.11 15.62
N ARG A 5 2.09 -13.44 16.79
CA ARG A 5 0.81 -12.88 17.27
C ARG A 5 0.27 -11.84 16.31
N LEU A 6 1.13 -10.92 15.85
CA LEU A 6 0.76 -9.88 14.88
C LEU A 6 0.17 -10.50 13.61
N ARG A 7 0.86 -11.46 12.99
CA ARG A 7 0.38 -12.16 11.79
C ARG A 7 -0.94 -12.88 12.02
N SER A 8 -1.05 -13.62 13.12
CA SER A 8 -2.27 -14.35 13.45
C SER A 8 -3.46 -13.41 13.67
N ARG A 9 -3.24 -12.28 14.36
CA ARG A 9 -4.29 -11.30 14.71
C ARG A 9 -4.73 -10.45 13.50
N THR A 10 -3.90 -10.32 12.48
CA THR A 10 -4.22 -9.55 11.25
C THR A 10 -4.62 -10.43 10.07
N ALA A 11 -4.53 -11.75 10.17
CA ALA A 11 -4.76 -12.68 9.05
C ALA A 11 -6.16 -12.54 8.42
N ASN A 12 -7.21 -12.39 9.25
CA ASN A 12 -8.57 -12.26 8.75
C ASN A 12 -8.76 -10.95 7.96
N GLN A 13 -8.28 -9.82 8.48
CA GLN A 13 -8.37 -8.53 7.81
C GLN A 13 -7.56 -8.50 6.51
N HIS A 14 -6.38 -9.13 6.50
CA HIS A 14 -5.58 -9.31 5.30
C HIS A 14 -6.36 -10.08 4.22
N SER A 15 -6.98 -11.20 4.59
CA SER A 15 -7.79 -11.99 3.66
C SER A 15 -9.01 -11.21 3.13
N LEU A 16 -9.67 -10.42 3.97
CA LEU A 16 -10.79 -9.56 3.53
C LEU A 16 -10.31 -8.50 2.52
N LEU A 17 -9.13 -7.91 2.73
CA LEU A 17 -8.56 -6.94 1.80
C LEU A 17 -8.28 -7.56 0.43
N GLU A 18 -7.75 -8.78 0.38
CA GLU A 18 -7.51 -9.50 -0.88
C GLU A 18 -8.81 -9.85 -1.63
N GLN A 19 -9.93 -9.93 -0.91
CA GLN A 19 -11.24 -10.28 -1.47
C GLN A 19 -12.07 -9.07 -1.94
N ASN A 20 -11.59 -7.83 -1.79
CA ASN A 20 -12.31 -6.66 -2.29
C ASN A 20 -12.36 -6.64 -3.83
N THR A 21 -13.31 -5.89 -4.38
CA THR A 21 -13.54 -5.84 -5.83
C THR A 21 -12.31 -5.37 -6.61
N ALA A 22 -11.63 -4.32 -6.15
CA ALA A 22 -10.46 -3.79 -6.85
C ALA A 22 -9.30 -4.79 -6.88
N SER A 23 -9.04 -5.53 -5.77
CA SER A 23 -8.03 -6.58 -5.72
C SER A 23 -8.38 -7.76 -6.62
N LYS A 24 -9.66 -8.17 -6.65
CA LYS A 24 -10.14 -9.24 -7.54
C LYS A 24 -10.02 -8.85 -9.01
N ASN A 25 -10.40 -7.63 -9.36
CA ASN A 25 -10.27 -7.14 -10.73
C ASN A 25 -8.80 -7.10 -11.15
N LEU A 26 -7.90 -6.59 -10.29
CA LEU A 26 -6.47 -6.52 -10.55
C LEU A 26 -5.85 -7.90 -10.85
N LEU A 27 -6.32 -8.96 -10.17
CA LEU A 27 -5.82 -10.33 -10.32
C LEU A 27 -6.68 -11.18 -11.26
N SER A 28 -7.67 -10.57 -11.92
CA SER A 28 -8.51 -11.26 -12.91
C SER A 28 -7.72 -11.63 -14.17
N PRO A 29 -7.99 -12.77 -14.79
CA PRO A 29 -7.49 -13.06 -16.14
C PRO A 29 -7.95 -12.06 -17.21
N GLN A 30 -9.01 -11.30 -16.94
CA GLN A 30 -9.56 -10.26 -17.82
C GLN A 30 -9.20 -8.84 -17.37
N VAL A 31 -8.18 -8.67 -16.51
CA VAL A 31 -7.75 -7.36 -16.04
C VAL A 31 -7.47 -6.42 -17.21
N THR A 32 -7.94 -5.19 -17.11
CA THR A 32 -7.72 -4.12 -18.10
C THR A 32 -6.72 -3.08 -17.57
N ALA A 33 -6.21 -2.23 -18.45
CA ALA A 33 -5.40 -1.07 -18.05
C ALA A 33 -6.20 -0.10 -17.14
N ALA A 34 -7.52 0.01 -17.35
CA ALA A 34 -8.41 0.81 -16.53
C ALA A 34 -8.56 0.22 -15.11
N ASP A 35 -8.70 -1.10 -14.97
CA ASP A 35 -8.71 -1.76 -13.65
C ASP A 35 -7.40 -1.50 -12.90
N TYR A 36 -6.27 -1.57 -13.61
CA TYR A 36 -4.97 -1.31 -13.04
C TYR A 36 -4.83 0.17 -12.61
N ALA A 37 -5.23 1.11 -13.46
CA ALA A 37 -5.23 2.54 -13.13
C ALA A 37 -6.13 2.85 -11.93
N THR A 38 -7.32 2.25 -11.86
CA THR A 38 -8.24 2.35 -10.72
C THR A 38 -7.58 1.86 -9.43
N TYR A 39 -6.95 0.69 -9.47
CA TYR A 39 -6.25 0.15 -8.31
C TYR A 39 -5.10 1.05 -7.83
N LEU A 40 -4.28 1.57 -8.77
CA LEU A 40 -3.20 2.51 -8.43
C LEU A 40 -3.73 3.83 -7.86
N SER A 41 -4.87 4.33 -8.35
CA SER A 41 -5.51 5.54 -7.82
C SER A 41 -5.96 5.35 -6.37
N LEU A 42 -6.56 4.19 -6.05
CA LEU A 42 -6.91 3.83 -4.67
C LEU A 42 -5.66 3.76 -3.78
N LEU A 43 -4.60 3.11 -4.26
CA LEU A 43 -3.32 3.07 -3.53
C LEU A 43 -2.73 4.46 -3.34
N TYR A 44 -2.76 5.31 -4.36
CA TYR A 44 -2.20 6.66 -4.29
C TYR A 44 -2.86 7.49 -3.18
N GLY A 45 -4.20 7.56 -3.17
CA GLY A 45 -4.92 8.32 -2.15
C GLY A 45 -4.68 7.79 -0.73
N PHE A 46 -4.53 6.47 -0.58
CA PHE A 46 -4.19 5.87 0.71
C PHE A 46 -2.74 6.15 1.11
N VAL A 47 -1.78 5.83 0.24
CA VAL A 47 -0.33 5.92 0.54
C VAL A 47 0.10 7.35 0.77
N LYS A 48 -0.39 8.32 -0.02
CA LYS A 48 -0.08 9.74 0.13
C LYS A 48 -0.53 10.25 1.50
N GLY A 49 -1.79 10.02 1.88
CA GLY A 49 -2.30 10.42 3.19
C GLY A 49 -1.54 9.73 4.34
N PHE A 50 -1.21 8.45 4.15
CA PHE A 50 -0.47 7.65 5.11
C PHE A 50 0.96 8.16 5.34
N GLU A 51 1.73 8.38 4.28
CA GLU A 51 3.11 8.87 4.37
C GLU A 51 3.20 10.25 5.04
N ASN A 52 2.22 11.13 4.78
CA ASN A 52 2.19 12.47 5.36
C ASN A 52 1.99 12.46 6.88
N ILE A 53 1.24 11.51 7.41
CA ILE A 53 0.92 11.42 8.85
C ILE A 53 1.88 10.50 9.60
N ILE A 54 2.24 9.35 9.04
CA ILE A 54 2.97 8.31 9.75
C ILE A 54 4.49 8.53 9.73
N PHE A 55 5.04 8.98 8.61
CA PHE A 55 6.49 9.09 8.49
C PHE A 55 7.11 10.06 9.50
N PRO A 56 6.53 11.25 9.78
CA PRO A 56 7.03 12.12 10.83
C PRO A 56 7.02 11.46 12.22
N LEU A 57 6.04 10.59 12.52
CA LEU A 57 5.96 9.88 13.80
C LEU A 57 7.04 8.80 13.95
N LEU A 58 7.57 8.28 12.83
CA LEU A 58 8.52 7.16 12.80
C LEU A 58 9.97 7.57 12.55
N GLN A 59 10.26 8.84 12.30
CA GLN A 59 11.60 9.33 11.93
C GLN A 59 12.73 8.97 12.88
N HIS A 60 12.40 8.78 14.18
CA HIS A 60 13.37 8.38 15.23
C HIS A 60 13.37 6.86 15.50
N SER A 61 12.40 6.13 14.96
CA SER A 61 12.21 4.70 15.23
C SER A 61 12.64 3.82 14.05
N ILE A 62 12.47 4.34 12.82
CA ILE A 62 12.84 3.67 11.57
C ILE A 62 13.79 4.60 10.81
N THR A 63 15.07 4.33 10.90
CA THR A 63 16.12 5.24 10.40
C THR A 63 16.10 5.49 8.89
N ASP A 64 15.60 4.53 8.09
CA ASP A 64 15.48 4.62 6.64
C ASP A 64 14.04 4.94 6.18
N ILE A 65 13.23 5.59 7.04
CA ILE A 65 11.80 5.84 6.77
C ILE A 65 11.57 6.64 5.49
N GLU A 66 12.37 7.67 5.23
CA GLU A 66 12.23 8.51 4.03
C GLU A 66 12.55 7.76 2.74
N GLU A 67 13.47 6.79 2.77
CA GLU A 67 13.78 5.92 1.63
C GLU A 67 12.63 4.95 1.30
N ARG A 68 11.67 4.82 2.22
CA ARG A 68 10.49 3.94 2.07
C ARG A 68 9.29 4.64 1.45
N ARG A 69 9.40 5.93 1.09
CA ARG A 69 8.34 6.65 0.38
C ARG A 69 8.03 6.03 -0.97
N LYS A 70 6.75 5.88 -1.25
CA LYS A 70 6.23 5.22 -2.46
C LYS A 70 5.26 6.09 -3.26
N THR A 71 4.78 7.21 -2.69
CA THR A 71 3.86 8.12 -3.37
C THR A 71 4.37 8.56 -4.75
N HIS A 72 5.67 8.90 -4.86
CA HIS A 72 6.29 9.30 -6.12
C HIS A 72 6.31 8.18 -7.18
N LEU A 73 6.36 6.91 -6.76
CA LEU A 73 6.29 5.75 -7.66
C LEU A 73 4.87 5.58 -8.22
N LEU A 74 3.86 5.77 -7.38
CA LEU A 74 2.46 5.73 -7.79
C LEU A 74 2.14 6.86 -8.78
N ILE A 75 2.63 8.08 -8.53
CA ILE A 75 2.52 9.20 -9.48
C ILE A 75 3.14 8.83 -10.83
N ALA A 76 4.36 8.28 -10.81
CA ALA A 76 5.04 7.88 -12.04
C ALA A 76 4.29 6.78 -12.80
N ASP A 77 3.72 5.80 -12.09
CA ASP A 77 2.95 4.72 -12.72
C ASP A 77 1.62 5.23 -13.27
N LEU A 78 0.90 6.11 -12.56
CA LEU A 78 -0.34 6.77 -13.03
C LEU A 78 -0.08 7.61 -14.28
N ASN A 79 0.97 8.43 -14.30
CA ASN A 79 1.34 9.22 -15.48
C ASN A 79 1.62 8.32 -16.70
N MET A 80 2.31 7.20 -16.51
CA MET A 80 2.58 6.23 -17.58
C MET A 80 1.32 5.51 -18.08
N LEU A 81 0.25 5.52 -17.30
CA LEU A 81 -1.07 5.02 -17.70
C LEU A 81 -1.97 6.10 -18.32
N GLY A 82 -1.44 7.33 -18.50
CA GLY A 82 -2.14 8.43 -19.15
C GLY A 82 -2.94 9.33 -18.21
N ILE A 83 -2.82 9.15 -16.89
CA ILE A 83 -3.45 10.04 -15.91
C ILE A 83 -2.46 11.18 -15.63
N ASP A 84 -2.78 12.38 -16.09
CA ASP A 84 -1.96 13.58 -15.95
C ASP A 84 -2.03 14.19 -14.54
N GLU A 85 -1.31 15.28 -14.33
CA GLU A 85 -1.27 15.98 -13.05
C GLU A 85 -2.66 16.45 -12.58
N ALA A 86 -3.51 16.89 -13.52
CA ALA A 86 -4.87 17.33 -13.20
C ALA A 86 -5.73 16.14 -12.73
N GLY A 87 -5.63 14.99 -13.41
CA GLY A 87 -6.28 13.75 -13.01
C GLY A 87 -5.78 13.24 -11.64
N ILE A 88 -4.46 13.32 -11.40
CA ILE A 88 -3.89 12.93 -10.09
C ILE A 88 -4.33 13.88 -8.97
N ALA A 89 -4.43 15.19 -9.24
CA ALA A 89 -4.80 16.18 -8.23
C ALA A 89 -6.23 16.00 -7.69
N VAL A 90 -7.13 15.41 -8.48
CA VAL A 90 -8.52 15.16 -8.06
C VAL A 90 -8.72 13.81 -7.37
N ILE A 91 -7.70 12.95 -7.29
CA ILE A 91 -7.78 11.71 -6.51
C ILE A 91 -7.88 12.09 -5.03
N PRO A 92 -8.94 11.64 -4.32
CA PRO A 92 -9.08 11.95 -2.90
C PRO A 92 -8.00 11.28 -2.07
N ASP A 93 -7.56 11.96 -1.01
CA ASP A 93 -6.65 11.38 -0.02
C ASP A 93 -7.46 10.79 1.14
N GLN A 94 -7.01 9.65 1.66
CA GLN A 94 -7.53 9.13 2.93
C GLN A 94 -6.96 9.96 4.09
N PHE A 95 -7.84 10.43 4.98
CA PHE A 95 -7.45 11.18 6.16
C PHE A 95 -7.18 10.26 7.35
N PHE A 96 -6.06 10.45 8.04
CA PHE A 96 -5.58 9.53 9.07
C PHE A 96 -5.24 10.18 10.41
N ALA A 97 -5.33 11.51 10.56
CA ALA A 97 -4.83 12.21 11.74
C ALA A 97 -5.45 11.74 13.07
N GLU A 98 -6.71 11.27 13.04
CA GLU A 98 -7.39 10.76 14.24
C GLU A 98 -6.95 9.32 14.61
N VAL A 99 -6.37 8.60 13.66
CA VAL A 99 -6.01 7.18 13.83
C VAL A 99 -4.56 7.04 14.30
N TYR A 100 -3.66 7.80 13.71
CA TYR A 100 -2.24 7.71 13.98
C TYR A 100 -1.76 8.94 14.72
N HIS A 101 -1.56 8.79 16.04
CA HIS A 101 -1.18 9.87 16.94
C HIS A 101 -0.01 9.51 17.87
N SER A 102 0.50 8.28 17.76
CA SER A 102 1.63 7.78 18.55
C SER A 102 2.59 6.95 17.70
N ASN A 103 3.79 6.73 18.21
CA ASN A 103 4.78 5.83 17.60
C ASN A 103 4.21 4.42 17.42
N ALA A 104 3.49 3.89 18.42
CA ALA A 104 2.90 2.56 18.38
C ALA A 104 1.83 2.43 17.29
N THR A 105 0.93 3.43 17.16
CA THR A 105 -0.09 3.42 16.13
C THR A 105 0.51 3.56 14.73
N ALA A 106 1.54 4.39 14.59
CA ALA A 106 2.29 4.55 13.34
C ALA A 106 3.05 3.28 12.93
N LEU A 107 3.67 2.56 13.88
CA LEU A 107 4.34 1.28 13.62
C LEU A 107 3.36 0.23 13.09
N GLY A 108 2.17 0.11 13.69
CA GLY A 108 1.14 -0.81 13.23
C GLY A 108 0.73 -0.55 11.77
N GLY A 109 0.52 0.72 11.43
CA GLY A 109 0.25 1.14 10.06
C GLY A 109 1.40 0.82 9.10
N MET A 110 2.64 1.15 9.50
CA MET A 110 3.82 0.92 8.66
C MET A 110 4.05 -0.57 8.36
N TYR A 111 3.74 -1.47 9.31
CA TYR A 111 3.78 -2.91 9.08
C TYR A 111 2.89 -3.33 7.89
N VAL A 112 1.69 -2.76 7.78
CA VAL A 112 0.76 -3.05 6.68
C VAL A 112 1.30 -2.51 5.35
N LEU A 113 1.77 -1.25 5.34
CA LEU A 113 2.31 -0.63 4.12
C LEU A 113 3.55 -1.37 3.59
N GLU A 114 4.52 -1.67 4.46
CA GLU A 114 5.73 -2.40 4.06
C GLU A 114 5.43 -3.86 3.71
N GLY A 115 4.50 -4.50 4.43
CA GLY A 115 4.08 -5.87 4.13
C GLY A 115 3.43 -6.02 2.76
N SER A 116 2.72 -5.00 2.28
CA SER A 116 2.06 -5.04 0.97
C SER A 116 3.05 -5.21 -0.20
N VAL A 117 4.28 -4.73 -0.04
CA VAL A 117 5.33 -4.86 -1.07
C VAL A 117 5.71 -6.32 -1.37
N LEU A 118 5.52 -7.22 -0.40
CA LEU A 118 5.82 -8.65 -0.58
C LEU A 118 4.93 -9.29 -1.67
N GLY A 119 3.69 -8.82 -1.79
CA GLY A 119 2.77 -9.26 -2.85
C GLY A 119 3.06 -8.64 -4.22
N GLY A 120 3.85 -7.57 -4.28
CA GLY A 120 4.07 -6.79 -5.50
C GLY A 120 4.62 -7.61 -6.66
N ALA A 121 5.55 -8.53 -6.41
CA ALA A 121 6.12 -9.40 -7.44
C ALA A 121 5.07 -10.33 -8.09
N VAL A 122 4.08 -10.79 -7.31
CA VAL A 122 2.97 -11.62 -7.81
C VAL A 122 2.07 -10.79 -8.71
N VAL A 123 1.68 -9.60 -8.25
CA VAL A 123 0.88 -8.64 -9.04
C VAL A 123 1.60 -8.28 -10.33
N TYR A 124 2.87 -7.89 -10.25
CA TYR A 124 3.67 -7.55 -11.43
C TYR A 124 3.73 -8.68 -12.44
N LYS A 125 4.00 -9.91 -11.99
CA LYS A 125 4.03 -11.10 -12.86
C LYS A 125 2.68 -11.34 -13.53
N HIS A 126 1.59 -11.21 -12.79
CA HIS A 126 0.23 -11.36 -13.31
C HIS A 126 -0.07 -10.31 -14.39
N LEU A 127 0.12 -9.02 -14.10
CA LEU A 127 -0.10 -7.94 -15.06
C LEU A 127 0.75 -8.09 -16.32
N LYS A 128 2.02 -8.48 -16.16
CA LYS A 128 2.93 -8.74 -17.28
C LYS A 128 2.44 -9.86 -18.19
N THR A 129 1.84 -10.90 -17.62
CA THR A 129 1.32 -12.04 -18.39
C THR A 129 0.00 -11.68 -19.07
N THR A 130 -0.86 -10.91 -18.38
CA THR A 130 -2.25 -10.67 -18.82
C THR A 130 -2.37 -9.46 -19.73
N LEU A 131 -1.72 -8.34 -19.37
CA LEU A 131 -1.72 -7.12 -20.19
C LEU A 131 -0.60 -7.09 -21.25
N GLY A 132 0.39 -7.97 -21.11
CA GLY A 132 1.57 -7.98 -21.96
C GLY A 132 2.71 -7.10 -21.43
N ILE A 133 3.94 -7.45 -21.83
CA ILE A 133 5.15 -6.76 -21.36
C ILE A 133 5.14 -5.30 -21.77
N GLU A 134 4.80 -5.01 -23.02
CA GLU A 134 4.79 -3.64 -23.55
C GLU A 134 3.77 -2.73 -22.85
N ALA A 135 2.62 -3.29 -22.45
CA ALA A 135 1.57 -2.53 -21.79
C ALA A 135 1.98 -2.03 -20.39
N ILE A 136 2.86 -2.78 -19.69
CA ILE A 136 3.28 -2.46 -18.31
C ILE A 136 4.76 -2.08 -18.17
N ALA A 137 5.52 -2.05 -19.28
CA ALA A 137 6.93 -1.66 -19.27
C ALA A 137 7.09 -0.27 -18.64
N GLY A 138 7.81 -0.18 -17.52
CA GLY A 138 8.00 1.05 -16.75
C GLY A 138 6.78 1.57 -15.98
N LYS A 139 5.63 0.86 -16.00
CA LYS A 139 4.35 1.30 -15.40
C LYS A 139 3.99 0.54 -14.10
N ALA A 140 4.93 -0.16 -13.51
CA ALA A 140 4.71 -0.95 -12.29
C ALA A 140 5.83 -0.73 -11.28
N LYS A 141 6.30 0.51 -11.16
CA LYS A 141 7.39 0.91 -10.26
C LYS A 141 7.03 0.66 -8.80
N TYR A 142 5.78 0.90 -8.45
CA TYR A 142 5.29 0.64 -7.10
C TYR A 142 5.44 -0.85 -6.72
N PHE A 143 5.00 -1.76 -7.59
CA PHE A 143 5.07 -3.20 -7.31
C PHE A 143 6.48 -3.78 -7.42
N THR A 144 7.40 -3.06 -8.03
CA THR A 144 8.81 -3.48 -8.20
C THR A 144 9.79 -2.63 -7.39
N VAL A 145 9.31 -1.84 -6.43
CA VAL A 145 10.06 -0.78 -5.71
C VAL A 145 11.42 -1.24 -5.18
N TYR A 146 11.52 -2.43 -4.64
CA TYR A 146 12.78 -2.96 -4.09
C TYR A 146 13.42 -4.04 -4.99
N GLY A 147 12.78 -4.39 -6.10
CA GLY A 147 13.27 -5.40 -7.03
C GLY A 147 13.74 -6.68 -6.34
N PRO A 148 14.94 -7.21 -6.68
CA PRO A 148 15.50 -8.41 -6.03
C PRO A 148 15.80 -8.22 -4.53
N GLY A 149 15.91 -6.99 -4.06
CA GLY A 149 16.18 -6.65 -2.66
C GLY A 149 14.97 -6.70 -1.73
N THR A 150 13.75 -6.97 -2.24
CA THR A 150 12.50 -6.93 -1.44
C THR A 150 12.58 -7.74 -0.15
N GLY A 151 13.07 -8.97 -0.21
CA GLY A 151 13.19 -9.84 0.97
C GLY A 151 14.17 -9.29 2.02
N THR A 152 15.28 -8.72 1.58
CA THR A 152 16.28 -8.10 2.46
C THR A 152 15.74 -6.83 3.10
N ARG A 153 15.09 -5.95 2.31
CA ARG A 153 14.47 -4.72 2.83
C ARG A 153 13.37 -5.03 3.85
N TRP A 154 12.55 -6.03 3.58
CA TRP A 154 11.55 -6.50 4.53
C TRP A 154 12.16 -7.04 5.83
N LYS A 155 13.21 -7.87 5.74
CA LYS A 155 13.90 -8.40 6.92
C LYS A 155 14.50 -7.29 7.77
N ASN A 156 15.17 -6.32 7.15
CA ASN A 156 15.76 -5.17 7.85
C ASN A 156 14.67 -4.32 8.51
N PHE A 157 13.56 -4.08 7.81
CA PHE A 157 12.40 -3.41 8.40
C PHE A 157 11.89 -4.14 9.65
N LEU A 158 11.69 -5.47 9.57
CA LEU A 158 11.19 -6.24 10.71
C LEU A 158 12.13 -6.20 11.92
N GLN A 159 13.44 -6.12 11.71
CA GLN A 159 14.40 -5.96 12.82
C GLN A 159 14.21 -4.62 13.53
N ALA A 160 14.20 -3.50 12.80
CA ALA A 160 13.96 -2.17 13.35
C ALA A 160 12.56 -2.07 14.00
N PHE A 161 11.54 -2.59 13.29
CA PHE A 161 10.16 -2.63 13.77
C PHE A 161 9.99 -3.36 15.09
N CYS A 162 10.60 -4.55 15.26
CA CYS A 162 10.52 -5.31 16.50
C CYS A 162 11.17 -4.56 17.66
N LEU A 163 12.32 -3.91 17.41
CA LEU A 163 13.00 -3.10 18.44
C LEU A 163 12.13 -1.90 18.84
N ALA A 164 11.60 -1.17 17.85
CA ALA A 164 10.76 -0.01 18.09
C ALA A 164 9.42 -0.34 18.76
N SER A 165 8.90 -1.57 18.56
CA SER A 165 7.62 -2.02 19.13
C SER A 165 7.74 -2.52 20.57
N SER A 166 8.96 -2.63 21.13
CA SER A 166 9.17 -3.20 22.45
C SER A 166 8.39 -2.44 23.53
N GLY A 167 7.60 -3.17 24.32
CA GLY A 167 6.73 -2.62 25.36
C GLY A 167 5.40 -2.02 24.86
N MET A 168 5.16 -2.00 23.52
CA MET A 168 3.95 -1.45 22.91
C MET A 168 3.26 -2.47 21.97
N GLU A 169 3.62 -3.75 22.06
CA GLU A 169 3.26 -4.78 21.07
C GLU A 169 1.74 -4.91 20.85
N GLU A 170 0.94 -4.81 21.91
CA GLU A 170 -0.52 -4.94 21.81
C GLU A 170 -1.13 -3.74 21.08
N GLU A 171 -0.65 -2.53 21.33
CA GLU A 171 -1.10 -1.33 20.63
C GLU A 171 -0.72 -1.40 19.14
N VAL A 172 0.50 -1.83 18.82
CA VAL A 172 0.98 -2.05 17.45
C VAL A 172 0.11 -3.07 16.72
N ILE A 173 -0.22 -4.21 17.36
CA ILE A 173 -1.10 -5.25 16.78
C ILE A 173 -2.49 -4.69 16.50
N LYS A 174 -3.07 -3.97 17.47
CA LYS A 174 -4.39 -3.33 17.32
C LYS A 174 -4.39 -2.36 16.16
N SER A 175 -3.38 -1.51 16.07
CA SER A 175 -3.24 -0.53 14.99
C SER A 175 -3.05 -1.19 13.63
N ALA A 176 -2.25 -2.24 13.51
CA ALA A 176 -2.11 -3.00 12.26
C ALA A 176 -3.45 -3.58 11.80
N SER A 177 -4.22 -4.19 12.71
CA SER A 177 -5.57 -4.69 12.40
C SER A 177 -6.51 -3.57 11.94
N GLN A 178 -6.46 -2.41 12.61
CA GLN A 178 -7.26 -1.24 12.25
C GLN A 178 -6.85 -0.70 10.87
N THR A 179 -5.56 -0.66 10.56
CA THR A 179 -5.04 -0.23 9.25
C THR A 179 -5.57 -1.09 8.12
N PHE A 180 -5.57 -2.41 8.25
CA PHE A 180 -6.19 -3.30 7.27
C PHE A 180 -7.69 -3.02 7.09
N SER A 181 -8.41 -2.76 8.17
CA SER A 181 -9.84 -2.45 8.11
C SER A 181 -10.10 -1.10 7.41
N ILE A 182 -9.29 -0.09 7.68
CA ILE A 182 -9.36 1.22 7.02
C ILE A 182 -9.06 1.07 5.53
N LEU A 183 -8.02 0.33 5.18
CA LEU A 183 -7.64 0.09 3.78
C LEU A 183 -8.74 -0.66 3.04
N HIS A 184 -9.33 -1.70 3.64
CA HIS A 184 -10.46 -2.41 3.08
C HIS A 184 -11.68 -1.49 2.87
N HIS A 185 -12.03 -0.66 3.86
CA HIS A 185 -13.11 0.31 3.73
C HIS A 185 -12.83 1.33 2.62
N TRP A 186 -11.61 1.87 2.56
CA TRP A 186 -11.17 2.80 1.52
C TRP A 186 -11.31 2.19 0.12
N PHE A 187 -10.84 0.99 -0.10
CA PHE A 187 -10.92 0.31 -1.39
C PHE A 187 -12.36 0.04 -1.86
N ASN A 188 -13.32 -0.06 -0.93
CA ASN A 188 -14.72 -0.28 -1.27
C ASN A 188 -15.53 1.01 -1.41
N ASN A 189 -15.09 2.14 -0.82
CA ASN A 189 -15.93 3.33 -0.66
C ASN A 189 -15.25 4.64 -1.10
N ALA A 190 -14.00 4.62 -1.55
CA ALA A 190 -13.33 5.84 -2.00
C ALA A 190 -14.11 6.48 -3.16
N PRO A 191 -14.38 7.80 -3.11
CA PRO A 191 -15.16 8.48 -4.13
C PRO A 191 -14.30 8.78 -5.37
N LEU A 192 -13.82 7.73 -6.06
CA LEU A 192 -13.07 7.87 -7.29
C LEU A 192 -14.04 8.24 -8.42
N LYS A 193 -13.90 9.45 -8.95
CA LYS A 193 -14.57 9.90 -10.18
C LYS A 193 -13.78 9.57 -11.44
N LEU A 194 -12.71 8.79 -11.31
CA LEU A 194 -11.80 8.47 -12.39
C LEU A 194 -12.42 7.45 -13.34
N LEU A 195 -12.48 7.81 -14.62
CA LEU A 195 -12.71 6.91 -15.78
C LEU A 195 -14.16 6.49 -16.06
N GLN A 196 -15.19 7.25 -15.67
CA GLN A 196 -16.58 6.96 -16.09
C GLN A 196 -17.09 7.77 -17.29
N ASP A 197 -16.34 8.73 -17.80
CA ASP A 197 -16.80 9.59 -18.88
C ASP A 197 -15.80 9.62 -20.05
N GLU A 198 -15.81 8.56 -20.87
CA GLU A 198 -15.52 8.63 -22.30
C GLU A 198 -16.13 7.37 -22.96
N SER A 199 -17.45 7.38 -23.11
CA SER A 199 -18.19 6.46 -24.00
C SER A 199 -18.94 7.27 -25.05
#